data_86be6cf6f31c9025906c0bd706fe6198
#
_entry.id   86be6cf6f31c9025906c0bd706fe6198
#
_cell.length_a   1.000
_cell.length_b   1.000
_cell.length_c   1.000
_cell.angle_alpha   90.00
_cell.angle_beta   90.00
_cell.angle_gamma   90.00
#
_symmetry.space_group_name_H-M   'P 1'
#
loop_
_entity.id
_entity.type
_entity.pdbx_description
1 polymer ?
#
loop_
_entity_poly.entity_id
_entity_poly.type
_entity_poly.pdbx_seq_one_letter_code
_entity_poly.pdbx_strand_id
1 'polypeptide(L)'
;MATLSAHTDEATASRVIEMAKLEDRTPSQITAAAVRWYVRLPPSARDALRRIEVQGDRAIDEAAWAAGRALLDKEYEEVLDRGLANYTPTLAADASEDDILAEAVRIMRRR
;
A
#
# COMPACT_ATOMS: atom_id res chain seq x y z
N MET A 1 2.96 -22.61 14.70
CA MET A 1 2.94 -21.13 14.62
C MET A 1 4.14 -20.60 15.40
N ALA A 2 4.87 -19.67 14.82
CA ALA A 2 6.05 -19.07 15.46
C ALA A 2 5.68 -17.72 16.06
N THR A 3 6.33 -17.35 17.16
CA THR A 3 6.13 -16.07 17.82
C THR A 3 7.44 -15.28 17.82
N LEU A 4 7.35 -14.02 17.40
CA LEU A 4 8.44 -13.07 17.48
C LEU A 4 8.07 -11.96 18.43
N SER A 5 9.01 -11.49 19.21
CA SER A 5 8.78 -10.36 20.10
C SER A 5 9.87 -9.30 19.89
N ALA A 6 9.52 -8.06 20.13
CA ALA A 6 10.43 -6.93 19.94
C ALA A 6 10.14 -5.87 21.00
N HIS A 7 11.16 -5.11 21.31
CA HIS A 7 11.03 -3.92 22.15
C HIS A 7 10.96 -2.69 21.26
N THR A 8 10.10 -1.75 21.62
CA THR A 8 9.98 -0.48 20.92
C THR A 8 9.73 0.65 21.93
N ASP A 9 9.79 1.87 21.47
CA ASP A 9 9.47 3.02 22.30
C ASP A 9 7.97 3.08 22.61
N GLU A 10 7.62 3.77 23.67
CA GLU A 10 6.24 3.88 24.12
C GLU A 10 5.35 4.57 23.11
N ALA A 11 5.87 5.57 22.40
CA ALA A 11 5.08 6.29 21.39
C ALA A 11 4.67 5.37 20.26
N THR A 12 5.57 4.54 19.77
CA THR A 12 5.27 3.55 18.70
C THR A 12 4.28 2.50 19.21
N ALA A 13 4.48 1.99 20.43
CA ALA A 13 3.57 1.00 21.01
C ALA A 13 2.15 1.56 21.15
N SER A 14 2.03 2.82 21.61
CA SER A 14 0.73 3.47 21.75
C SER A 14 0.03 3.65 20.41
N ARG A 15 0.78 4.02 19.36
CA ARG A 15 0.22 4.16 18.01
C ARG A 15 -0.28 2.83 17.47
N VAL A 16 0.43 1.75 17.73
CA VAL A 16 -0.02 0.40 17.31
C VAL A 16 -1.35 0.07 17.96
N ILE A 17 -1.50 0.36 19.25
CA ILE A 17 -2.75 0.10 19.97
C ILE A 17 -3.90 0.93 19.37
N GLU A 18 -3.66 2.21 19.09
CA GLU A 18 -4.67 3.07 18.46
C GLU A 18 -5.08 2.59 17.08
N MET A 19 -4.09 2.24 16.25
CA MET A 19 -4.35 1.73 14.91
C MET A 19 -5.12 0.41 14.95
N ALA A 20 -4.80 -0.45 15.91
CA ALA A 20 -5.51 -1.72 16.08
C ALA A 20 -7.00 -1.49 16.31
N LYS A 21 -7.34 -0.51 17.14
CA LYS A 21 -8.73 -0.16 17.41
C LYS A 21 -9.42 0.41 16.18
N LEU A 22 -8.75 1.31 15.47
CA LEU A 22 -9.31 1.94 14.26
C LEU A 22 -9.54 0.96 13.12
N GLU A 23 -8.65 -0.02 12.99
CA GLU A 23 -8.69 -0.98 11.89
C GLU A 23 -9.39 -2.30 12.26
N ASP A 24 -9.94 -2.38 13.47
CA ASP A 24 -10.58 -3.59 13.99
C ASP A 24 -9.66 -4.82 13.89
N ARG A 25 -8.42 -4.63 14.34
CA ARG A 25 -7.38 -5.66 14.36
C ARG A 25 -6.73 -5.71 15.73
N THR A 26 -5.99 -6.77 16.01
CA THR A 26 -5.18 -6.85 17.23
C THR A 26 -3.79 -6.24 17.00
N PRO A 27 -3.13 -5.76 18.06
CA PRO A 27 -1.73 -5.31 17.94
C PRO A 27 -0.82 -6.39 17.35
N SER A 28 -1.03 -7.65 17.71
CA SER A 28 -0.25 -8.77 17.14
C SER A 28 -0.44 -8.90 15.64
N GLN A 29 -1.65 -8.69 15.13
CA GLN A 29 -1.92 -8.73 13.69
C GLN A 29 -1.20 -7.62 12.95
N ILE A 30 -1.19 -6.41 13.50
CA ILE A 30 -0.47 -5.28 12.92
C ILE A 30 1.03 -5.53 12.92
N THR A 31 1.57 -6.00 14.04
CA THR A 31 2.99 -6.32 14.16
C THR A 31 3.41 -7.39 13.17
N ALA A 32 2.62 -8.45 13.05
CA ALA A 32 2.90 -9.53 12.10
C ALA A 32 2.87 -9.03 10.65
N ALA A 33 1.91 -8.17 10.31
CA ALA A 33 1.83 -7.59 8.98
C ALA A 33 3.06 -6.74 8.65
N ALA A 34 3.52 -5.92 9.62
CA ALA A 34 4.71 -5.09 9.45
C ALA A 34 5.96 -5.94 9.23
N VAL A 35 6.12 -7.01 9.98
CA VAL A 35 7.27 -7.92 9.83
C VAL A 35 7.23 -8.63 8.48
N ARG A 36 6.06 -9.12 8.06
CA ARG A 36 5.92 -9.76 6.74
C ARG A 36 6.26 -8.81 5.61
N TRP A 37 5.90 -7.55 5.73
CA TRP A 37 6.27 -6.51 4.78
C TRP A 37 7.77 -6.30 4.73
N TYR A 38 8.39 -6.11 5.89
CA TYR A 38 9.83 -5.80 5.98
C TYR A 38 10.70 -6.90 5.38
N VAL A 39 10.39 -8.16 5.67
CA VAL A 39 11.22 -9.28 5.16
C VAL A 39 11.09 -9.47 3.66
N ARG A 40 10.05 -8.91 3.05
CA ARG A 40 9.84 -8.99 1.59
C ARG A 40 10.54 -7.85 0.84
N LEU A 41 10.98 -6.82 1.53
CA LEU A 41 11.71 -5.74 0.88
C LEU A 41 13.06 -6.25 0.36
N PRO A 42 13.52 -5.76 -0.81
CA PRO A 42 14.86 -6.08 -1.28
C PRO A 42 15.91 -5.61 -0.28
N PRO A 43 17.09 -6.27 -0.22
CA PRO A 43 18.16 -5.85 0.71
C PRO A 43 18.55 -4.38 0.58
N SER A 44 18.58 -3.86 -0.65
CA SER A 44 18.90 -2.44 -0.88
C SER A 44 17.87 -1.51 -0.25
N ALA A 45 16.58 -1.88 -0.29
CA ALA A 45 15.51 -1.10 0.34
C ALA A 45 15.60 -1.14 1.86
N ARG A 46 15.91 -2.30 2.44
CA ARG A 46 16.11 -2.42 3.89
C ARG A 46 17.31 -1.60 4.37
N ASP A 47 18.39 -1.61 3.60
CA ASP A 47 19.56 -0.79 3.92
C ASP A 47 19.24 0.70 3.82
N ALA A 48 18.50 1.11 2.81
CA ALA A 48 18.02 2.49 2.66
C ALA A 48 17.17 2.91 3.86
N LEU A 49 16.26 2.04 4.29
CA LEU A 49 15.41 2.32 5.44
C LEU A 49 16.23 2.55 6.71
N ARG A 50 17.25 1.74 6.95
CA ARG A 50 18.14 1.93 8.10
C ARG A 50 18.86 3.26 8.05
N ARG A 51 19.30 3.69 6.87
CA ARG A 51 19.94 5.00 6.71
C ARG A 51 18.97 6.15 6.96
N ILE A 52 17.72 5.98 6.53
CA ILE A 52 16.66 6.97 6.75
C ILE A 52 16.36 7.09 8.24
N GLU A 53 16.27 5.98 8.96
CA GLU A 53 16.00 5.97 10.39
C GLU A 53 17.04 6.79 11.18
N VAL A 54 18.31 6.73 10.77
CA VAL A 54 19.37 7.49 11.40
C VAL A 54 19.20 9.01 11.22
N GLN A 55 18.52 9.43 10.16
CA GLN A 55 18.28 10.84 9.88
C GLN A 55 17.18 11.47 10.75
N GLY A 56 16.35 10.65 11.39
CA GLY A 56 15.34 11.11 12.33
C GLY A 56 13.91 11.02 11.83
N ASP A 57 12.99 11.46 12.66
CA ASP A 57 11.54 11.25 12.45
C ASP A 57 11.01 11.89 11.18
N ARG A 58 11.50 13.08 10.83
CA ARG A 58 11.04 13.75 9.61
C ARG A 58 11.35 12.93 8.36
N ALA A 59 12.56 12.39 8.29
CA ALA A 59 12.96 11.55 7.16
C ALA A 59 12.13 10.27 7.10
N ILE A 60 11.83 9.68 8.26
CA ILE A 60 10.97 8.51 8.37
C ILE A 60 9.57 8.83 7.87
N ASP A 61 9.00 9.95 8.28
CA ASP A 61 7.65 10.37 7.86
C ASP A 61 7.58 10.59 6.36
N GLU A 62 8.57 11.26 5.79
CA GLU A 62 8.64 11.48 4.34
C GLU A 62 8.74 10.15 3.57
N ALA A 63 9.56 9.23 4.06
CA ALA A 63 9.70 7.91 3.46
C ALA A 63 8.40 7.09 3.56
N ALA A 64 7.70 7.19 4.70
CA ALA A 64 6.42 6.50 4.90
C ALA A 64 5.36 7.02 3.92
N TRP A 65 5.31 8.32 3.68
CA TRP A 65 4.41 8.90 2.68
C TRP A 65 4.72 8.40 1.27
N ALA A 66 6.01 8.34 0.91
CA ALA A 66 6.42 7.83 -0.39
C ALA A 66 6.06 6.35 -0.55
N ALA A 67 6.29 5.55 0.48
CA ALA A 67 5.93 4.14 0.48
C ALA A 67 4.41 3.96 0.38
N GLY A 68 3.64 4.77 1.12
CA GLY A 68 2.18 4.73 1.07
C GLY A 68 1.66 5.01 -0.33
N ARG A 69 2.22 6.02 -1.00
CA ARG A 69 1.84 6.34 -2.38
C ARG A 69 2.15 5.17 -3.32
N ALA A 70 3.32 4.54 -3.16
CA ALA A 70 3.69 3.40 -4.00
C ALA A 70 2.73 2.22 -3.81
N LEU A 71 2.29 1.97 -2.58
CA LEU A 71 1.32 0.93 -2.28
C LEU A 71 -0.04 1.20 -2.95
N LEU A 72 -0.50 2.44 -2.87
CA LEU A 72 -1.76 2.84 -3.50
C LEU A 72 -1.69 2.75 -5.02
N ASP A 73 -0.58 3.17 -5.61
CA ASP A 73 -0.36 3.08 -7.05
C ASP A 73 -0.35 1.61 -7.50
N LYS A 74 0.29 0.74 -6.73
CA LYS A 74 0.34 -0.70 -7.04
C LYS A 74 -1.04 -1.34 -6.97
N GLU A 75 -1.81 -1.00 -5.96
CA GLU A 75 -3.18 -1.50 -5.84
C GLU A 75 -4.04 -1.02 -7.01
N TYR A 76 -3.90 0.24 -7.39
CA TYR A 76 -4.63 0.80 -8.53
C TYR A 76 -4.29 0.06 -9.82
N GLU A 77 -3.00 -0.21 -10.07
CA GLU A 77 -2.57 -0.97 -11.24
C GLU A 77 -3.20 -2.37 -11.27
N GLU A 78 -3.22 -3.07 -10.14
CA GLU A 78 -3.80 -4.41 -10.06
C GLU A 78 -5.30 -4.40 -10.31
N VAL A 79 -6.01 -3.43 -9.77
CA VAL A 79 -7.45 -3.28 -10.00
C VAL A 79 -7.73 -2.98 -11.47
N LEU A 80 -6.95 -2.10 -12.07
CA LEU A 80 -7.09 -1.75 -13.48
C LEU A 80 -6.81 -2.95 -14.38
N ASP A 81 -5.74 -3.70 -14.12
CA ASP A 81 -5.40 -4.90 -14.88
C ASP A 81 -6.50 -5.96 -14.82
N ARG A 82 -7.07 -6.19 -13.64
CA ARG A 82 -8.20 -7.12 -13.48
C ARG A 82 -9.43 -6.63 -14.21
N GLY A 83 -9.71 -5.34 -14.12
CA GLY A 83 -10.82 -4.73 -14.84
C GLY A 83 -10.68 -4.88 -16.35
N LEU A 84 -9.50 -4.65 -16.90
CA LEU A 84 -9.22 -4.80 -18.33
C LEU A 84 -9.26 -6.26 -18.76
N ALA A 85 -8.76 -7.18 -17.94
CA ALA A 85 -8.78 -8.62 -18.24
C ALA A 85 -10.20 -9.16 -18.38
N ASN A 86 -11.16 -8.58 -17.64
CA ASN A 86 -12.56 -9.00 -17.65
C ASN A 86 -13.45 -8.09 -18.52
N TYR A 87 -12.85 -7.12 -19.19
CA TYR A 87 -13.57 -6.12 -19.96
C TYR A 87 -13.78 -6.62 -21.40
N THR A 88 -15.03 -6.56 -21.85
CA THR A 88 -15.38 -6.81 -23.25
C THR A 88 -15.62 -5.45 -23.91
N PRO A 89 -14.81 -5.07 -24.91
CA PRO A 89 -14.99 -3.78 -25.57
C PRO A 89 -16.38 -3.64 -26.18
N THR A 90 -17.05 -2.53 -25.88
CA THR A 90 -18.34 -2.19 -26.45
C THR A 90 -18.26 -1.06 -27.48
N LEU A 91 -17.06 -0.46 -27.60
CA LEU A 91 -16.82 0.62 -28.54
C LEU A 91 -16.54 0.09 -29.94
N ALA A 92 -17.03 0.82 -30.95
CA ALA A 92 -16.74 0.52 -32.34
C ALA A 92 -15.23 0.77 -32.63
N ALA A 93 -14.72 0.11 -33.68
CA ALA A 93 -13.32 0.29 -34.07
C ALA A 93 -12.96 1.72 -34.45
N ASP A 94 -13.95 2.52 -34.84
CA ASP A 94 -13.82 3.93 -35.21
C ASP A 94 -14.27 4.89 -34.10
N ALA A 95 -14.35 4.41 -32.87
CA ALA A 95 -14.77 5.22 -31.72
C ALA A 95 -13.85 6.44 -31.56
N SER A 96 -14.44 7.59 -31.21
CA SER A 96 -13.68 8.79 -30.97
C SER A 96 -12.95 8.73 -29.64
N GLU A 97 -11.99 9.66 -29.46
CA GLU A 97 -11.28 9.78 -28.19
C GLU A 97 -12.26 10.05 -27.05
N ASP A 98 -13.29 10.88 -27.27
CA ASP A 98 -14.31 11.15 -26.24
C ASP A 98 -15.09 9.89 -25.87
N ASP A 99 -15.41 9.05 -26.84
CA ASP A 99 -16.07 7.76 -26.58
C ASP A 99 -15.20 6.84 -25.72
N ILE A 100 -13.91 6.82 -26.01
CA ILE A 100 -12.95 6.02 -25.24
C ILE A 100 -12.84 6.55 -23.81
N LEU A 101 -12.77 7.86 -23.63
CA LEU A 101 -12.72 8.47 -22.29
C LEU A 101 -13.99 8.23 -21.50
N ALA A 102 -15.15 8.33 -22.14
CA ALA A 102 -16.44 8.06 -21.49
C ALA A 102 -16.51 6.62 -21.03
N GLU A 103 -16.02 5.67 -21.82
CA GLU A 103 -16.00 4.26 -21.45
C GLU A 103 -15.03 4.00 -20.30
N ALA A 104 -13.87 4.64 -20.30
CA ALA A 104 -12.90 4.52 -19.20
C ALA A 104 -13.49 5.02 -17.89
N VAL A 105 -14.20 6.14 -17.90
CA VAL A 105 -14.88 6.69 -16.73
C VAL A 105 -15.96 5.72 -16.23
N ARG A 106 -16.73 5.14 -17.13
CA ARG A 106 -17.77 4.16 -16.79
C ARG A 106 -17.18 2.94 -16.09
N ILE A 107 -16.06 2.43 -16.58
CA ILE A 107 -15.35 1.28 -15.99
C ILE A 107 -14.89 1.63 -14.58
N MET A 108 -14.30 2.80 -14.40
CA MET A 108 -13.80 3.25 -13.10
C MET A 108 -14.91 3.43 -12.06
N ARG A 109 -16.09 3.80 -12.47
CA ARG A 109 -17.24 4.00 -11.57
C ARG A 109 -17.86 2.70 -11.06
N ARG A 110 -17.52 1.58 -11.65
CA ARG A 110 -18.05 0.26 -11.25
C ARG A 110 -17.34 -0.34 -10.03
N ARG A 111 -16.40 0.35 -9.47
CA ARG A 111 -15.66 -0.11 -8.30
C ARG A 111 -16.50 -0.06 -7.04
#